data_272a0eb6df5950960772b7590c994ea8
#
_entry.id   272a0eb6df5950960772b7590c994ea8
#
_cell.length_a   1.000
_cell.length_b   1.000
_cell.length_c   1.000
_cell.angle_alpha   90.00
_cell.angle_beta   90.00
_cell.angle_gamma   90.00
#
_symmetry.space_group_name_H-M   'P 1'
#
loop_
_entity.id
_entity.type
_entity.pdbx_description
1 polymer ?
#
loop_
_entity_poly.entity_id
_entity_poly.type
_entity_poly.pdbx_seq_one_letter_code
_entity_poly.pdbx_strand_id
1 'polypeptide(L)'
;GVFRLNTPPFPEKAEQIPLGLYELPRRSGEAHLYRRTHPLAEALLERAKSRELRPAELAFDYSSHDGKVSVLESLIGRAGWLTASIFTIESLDQAEDHLIVTALTDQGHMLEEETAVRLLSIPAQVTGYVSEPPPMAILEDAARQRQSVIQKEISARNARFFEAEAEKLDGWADDLKVGLEREIKELDQQIKEARRAATAAFTLEEKLAGQKQIKVLESQRNQKRRSLFDAQDDVDRQREALIAQIEGKLRQRETVLPLFLICWSLKS
;
A
#
# COMPACT_ATOMS: atom_id res chain seq x y z
N GLY A 1 12.38 -25.62 9.04
CA GLY A 1 11.97 -26.97 8.63
C GLY A 1 12.99 -27.58 7.67
N VAL A 2 12.97 -28.91 7.64
CA VAL A 2 13.82 -29.71 6.74
C VAL A 2 12.92 -30.73 6.07
N PHE A 3 13.06 -30.90 4.75
CA PHE A 3 12.35 -31.95 4.00
C PHE A 3 13.21 -32.45 2.84
N ARG A 4 12.91 -33.65 2.34
CA ARG A 4 13.60 -34.25 1.19
C ARG A 4 12.62 -34.44 0.05
N LEU A 5 13.04 -33.98 -1.13
CA LEU A 5 12.31 -34.18 -2.37
C LEU A 5 12.90 -35.39 -3.10
N ASN A 6 12.12 -36.47 -3.21
CA ASN A 6 12.59 -37.72 -3.83
C ASN A 6 12.09 -37.91 -5.26
N THR A 7 11.02 -37.22 -5.65
CA THR A 7 10.44 -37.23 -6.99
C THR A 7 10.06 -35.83 -7.43
N PRO A 8 10.14 -35.50 -8.72
CA PRO A 8 9.73 -34.18 -9.21
C PRO A 8 8.22 -33.97 -8.99
N PRO A 9 7.80 -32.98 -8.18
CA PRO A 9 6.39 -32.71 -7.98
C PRO A 9 5.74 -32.00 -9.17
N PHE A 10 6.56 -31.40 -10.04
CA PHE A 10 6.19 -30.71 -11.26
C PHE A 10 7.14 -31.15 -12.37
N PRO A 11 6.76 -32.17 -13.18
CA PRO A 11 7.63 -32.69 -14.25
C PRO A 11 8.08 -31.63 -15.22
N GLU A 12 7.24 -30.65 -15.52
CA GLU A 12 7.49 -29.54 -16.42
C GLU A 12 8.52 -28.53 -15.91
N LYS A 13 8.78 -28.51 -14.61
CA LYS A 13 9.76 -27.65 -13.93
C LYS A 13 10.92 -28.45 -13.31
N ALA A 14 11.11 -29.71 -13.70
CA ALA A 14 12.07 -30.62 -13.08
C ALA A 14 13.53 -30.10 -13.14
N GLU A 15 13.91 -29.39 -14.21
CA GLU A 15 15.24 -28.78 -14.35
C GLU A 15 15.50 -27.63 -13.35
N GLN A 16 14.46 -26.95 -12.92
CA GLN A 16 14.54 -25.81 -11.98
C GLN A 16 14.36 -26.24 -10.54
N ILE A 17 13.85 -27.47 -10.31
CA ILE A 17 13.54 -27.99 -8.97
C ILE A 17 14.36 -29.27 -8.76
N PRO A 18 15.62 -29.13 -8.30
CA PRO A 18 16.50 -30.26 -8.08
C PRO A 18 15.98 -31.19 -6.97
N LEU A 19 16.23 -32.49 -7.14
CA LEU A 19 15.92 -33.46 -6.08
C LEU A 19 16.95 -33.35 -4.96
N GLY A 20 16.57 -33.64 -3.74
CA GLY A 20 17.49 -33.63 -2.59
C GLY A 20 16.89 -33.05 -1.33
N LEU A 21 17.78 -32.64 -0.45
CA LEU A 21 17.43 -32.07 0.84
C LEU A 21 17.18 -30.56 0.71
N TYR A 22 16.11 -30.09 1.34
CA TYR A 22 15.71 -28.68 1.41
C TYR A 22 15.65 -28.20 2.85
N GLU A 23 16.14 -26.97 3.10
CA GLU A 23 16.16 -26.37 4.44
C GLU A 23 15.66 -24.92 4.45
N LEU A 24 14.91 -24.59 5.52
CA LEU A 24 14.48 -23.23 5.85
C LEU A 24 14.52 -23.04 7.38
N PRO A 25 15.37 -22.15 7.93
CA PRO A 25 16.50 -21.50 7.27
C PRO A 25 17.63 -22.50 6.91
N ARG A 26 18.54 -22.11 6.03
CA ARG A 26 19.66 -22.98 5.66
C ARG A 26 20.59 -23.18 6.86
N ARG A 27 20.83 -24.44 7.23
CA ARG A 27 21.70 -24.83 8.35
C ARG A 27 22.90 -25.66 7.90
N SER A 28 22.78 -26.36 6.78
CA SER A 28 23.84 -27.16 6.19
C SER A 28 24.32 -26.57 4.85
N GLY A 29 25.54 -26.90 4.43
CA GLY A 29 26.08 -26.49 3.14
C GLY A 29 25.52 -27.30 1.95
N GLU A 30 24.96 -28.47 2.20
CA GLU A 30 24.58 -29.46 1.18
C GLU A 30 23.08 -29.40 0.79
N ALA A 31 22.24 -28.75 1.61
CA ALA A 31 20.81 -28.64 1.35
C ALA A 31 20.49 -27.46 0.43
N HIS A 32 19.48 -27.63 -0.40
CA HIS A 32 18.89 -26.54 -1.16
C HIS A 32 18.16 -25.58 -0.22
N LEU A 33 18.41 -24.29 -0.40
CA LEU A 33 17.73 -23.27 0.39
C LEU A 33 16.28 -23.11 -0.10
N TYR A 34 15.33 -23.45 0.75
CA TYR A 34 13.90 -23.26 0.49
C TYR A 34 13.51 -21.83 0.90
N ARG A 35 13.15 -21.03 -0.08
CA ARG A 35 12.66 -19.65 0.11
C ARG A 35 11.33 -19.50 -0.63
N ARG A 36 10.59 -18.46 -0.30
CA ARG A 36 9.34 -18.12 -1.00
C ARG A 36 9.54 -17.88 -2.51
N THR A 37 10.72 -17.38 -2.90
CA THR A 37 11.13 -17.16 -4.28
C THR A 37 11.79 -18.38 -4.93
N HIS A 38 11.80 -19.55 -4.28
CA HIS A 38 12.32 -20.78 -4.88
C HIS A 38 11.32 -21.34 -5.89
N PRO A 39 11.72 -21.83 -7.07
CA PRO A 39 10.80 -22.35 -8.09
C PRO A 39 9.81 -23.40 -7.60
N LEU A 40 10.21 -24.23 -6.65
CA LEU A 40 9.29 -25.18 -5.97
C LEU A 40 8.20 -24.45 -5.18
N ALA A 41 8.55 -23.42 -4.43
CA ALA A 41 7.58 -22.66 -3.64
C ALA A 41 6.61 -21.88 -4.54
N GLU A 42 7.12 -21.25 -5.60
CA GLU A 42 6.32 -20.54 -6.58
C GLU A 42 5.34 -21.48 -7.31
N ALA A 43 5.82 -22.66 -7.76
CA ALA A 43 4.97 -23.65 -8.41
C ALA A 43 3.87 -24.20 -7.49
N LEU A 44 4.19 -24.43 -6.21
CA LEU A 44 3.21 -24.85 -5.20
C LEU A 44 2.15 -23.76 -4.94
N LEU A 45 2.59 -22.48 -4.85
CA LEU A 45 1.69 -21.35 -4.66
C LEU A 45 0.76 -21.16 -5.87
N GLU A 46 1.30 -21.23 -7.09
CA GLU A 46 0.51 -21.14 -8.33
C GLU A 46 -0.53 -22.28 -8.40
N ARG A 47 -0.11 -23.50 -8.10
CA ARG A 47 -1.02 -24.66 -8.07
C ARG A 47 -2.10 -24.51 -6.99
N ALA A 48 -1.73 -23.95 -5.82
CA ALA A 48 -2.71 -23.71 -4.76
C ALA A 48 -3.72 -22.62 -5.16
N LYS A 49 -3.24 -21.53 -5.79
CA LYS A 49 -4.09 -20.43 -6.26
C LYS A 49 -5.03 -20.83 -7.39
N SER A 50 -4.59 -21.70 -8.29
CA SER A 50 -5.41 -22.19 -9.42
C SER A 50 -6.39 -23.29 -9.06
N ARG A 51 -6.38 -23.76 -7.80
CA ARG A 51 -7.24 -24.85 -7.36
C ARG A 51 -8.66 -24.37 -7.14
N GLU A 52 -9.60 -24.91 -7.93
CA GLU A 52 -11.03 -24.72 -7.67
C GLU A 52 -11.45 -25.58 -6.47
N LEU A 53 -12.02 -24.92 -5.47
CA LEU A 53 -12.50 -25.56 -4.26
C LEU A 53 -14.04 -25.65 -4.31
N ARG A 54 -14.54 -26.88 -4.24
CA ARG A 54 -15.98 -27.10 -4.09
C ARG A 54 -16.39 -26.78 -2.65
N PRO A 55 -17.59 -26.22 -2.43
CA PRO A 55 -18.14 -26.06 -1.09
C PRO A 55 -18.13 -27.38 -0.32
N ALA A 56 -17.50 -27.38 0.86
CA ALA A 56 -17.25 -28.57 1.63
C ALA A 56 -17.69 -28.41 3.10
N GLU A 57 -17.99 -29.52 3.73
CA GLU A 57 -18.22 -29.60 5.18
C GLU A 57 -16.91 -29.92 5.87
N LEU A 58 -16.50 -29.08 6.83
CA LEU A 58 -15.29 -29.22 7.61
C LEU A 58 -15.60 -29.39 9.08
N ALA A 59 -15.05 -30.45 9.67
CA ALA A 59 -15.03 -30.60 11.11
C ALA A 59 -13.66 -30.18 11.65
N PHE A 60 -13.64 -29.06 12.38
CA PHE A 60 -12.49 -28.55 13.10
C PHE A 60 -12.36 -29.30 14.44
N ASP A 61 -11.16 -29.76 14.77
CA ASP A 61 -10.87 -30.49 15.99
C ASP A 61 -10.05 -29.63 16.94
N TYR A 62 -10.73 -29.05 17.92
CA TYR A 62 -10.10 -28.18 18.91
C TYR A 62 -9.10 -28.93 19.80
N SER A 63 -9.36 -30.23 20.08
CA SER A 63 -8.47 -31.03 20.91
C SER A 63 -7.12 -31.33 20.27
N SER A 64 -7.05 -31.31 18.94
CA SER A 64 -5.81 -31.51 18.18
C SER A 64 -4.99 -30.20 17.99
N HIS A 65 -5.45 -29.07 18.53
CA HIS A 65 -4.74 -27.81 18.45
C HIS A 65 -3.78 -27.62 19.62
N ASP A 66 -2.52 -27.29 19.33
CA ASP A 66 -1.55 -26.97 20.35
C ASP A 66 -1.81 -25.58 20.94
N GLY A 67 -2.37 -25.54 22.13
CA GLY A 67 -2.64 -24.30 22.85
C GLY A 67 -4.12 -23.97 22.99
N LYS A 68 -4.39 -22.87 23.70
CA LYS A 68 -5.73 -22.42 24.05
C LYS A 68 -6.12 -21.21 23.21
N VAL A 69 -7.25 -21.29 22.49
CA VAL A 69 -7.82 -20.18 21.71
C VAL A 69 -9.15 -19.77 22.35
N SER A 70 -9.09 -18.90 23.35
CA SER A 70 -10.22 -18.55 24.22
C SER A 70 -11.46 -18.08 23.45
N VAL A 71 -11.27 -17.33 22.33
CA VAL A 71 -12.40 -16.84 21.51
C VAL A 71 -13.18 -17.95 20.83
N LEU A 72 -12.60 -19.16 20.66
CA LEU A 72 -13.25 -20.31 20.04
C LEU A 72 -13.94 -21.23 21.04
N GLU A 73 -13.67 -21.10 22.34
CA GLU A 73 -14.26 -21.98 23.36
C GLU A 73 -15.80 -21.93 23.37
N SER A 74 -16.36 -20.76 23.15
CA SER A 74 -17.81 -20.57 23.07
C SER A 74 -18.45 -21.18 21.83
N LEU A 75 -17.65 -21.55 20.84
CA LEU A 75 -18.07 -22.14 19.57
C LEU A 75 -17.92 -23.66 19.55
N ILE A 76 -17.36 -24.28 20.61
CA ILE A 76 -17.26 -25.75 20.71
C ILE A 76 -18.67 -26.34 20.74
N GLY A 77 -18.91 -27.31 19.86
CA GLY A 77 -20.22 -27.92 19.65
C GLY A 77 -21.17 -27.12 18.76
N ARG A 78 -20.70 -26.00 18.19
CA ARG A 78 -21.44 -25.21 17.21
C ARG A 78 -21.03 -25.55 15.79
N ALA A 79 -21.91 -25.18 14.87
CA ALA A 79 -21.70 -25.26 13.43
C ALA A 79 -22.10 -23.96 12.76
N GLY A 80 -21.82 -23.82 11.47
CA GLY A 80 -22.22 -22.65 10.73
C GLY A 80 -21.59 -22.58 9.34
N TRP A 81 -21.53 -21.40 8.79
CA TRP A 81 -21.02 -21.12 7.46
C TRP A 81 -19.88 -20.13 7.50
N LEU A 82 -18.92 -20.29 6.60
CA LEU A 82 -17.80 -19.36 6.45
C LEU A 82 -17.46 -19.23 4.99
N THR A 83 -17.22 -17.96 4.56
CA THR A 83 -16.66 -17.65 3.24
C THR A 83 -15.37 -16.88 3.39
N ALA A 84 -14.48 -17.08 2.43
CA ALA A 84 -13.27 -16.29 2.28
C ALA A 84 -13.17 -15.75 0.85
N SER A 85 -12.73 -14.52 0.73
CA SER A 85 -12.49 -13.85 -0.56
C SER A 85 -11.28 -12.92 -0.47
N ILE A 86 -10.64 -12.66 -1.60
CA ILE A 86 -9.65 -11.61 -1.74
C ILE A 86 -10.35 -10.39 -2.33
N PHE A 87 -10.26 -9.29 -1.63
CA PHE A 87 -10.68 -7.98 -2.08
C PHE A 87 -9.45 -7.19 -2.48
N THR A 88 -9.28 -6.95 -3.78
CA THR A 88 -8.16 -6.18 -4.32
C THR A 88 -8.63 -4.76 -4.63
N ILE A 89 -7.90 -3.78 -4.12
CA ILE A 89 -8.07 -2.37 -4.47
C ILE A 89 -6.82 -1.90 -5.17
N GLU A 90 -6.98 -1.43 -6.41
CA GLU A 90 -5.95 -0.71 -7.14
C GLU A 90 -6.16 0.79 -6.94
N SER A 91 -5.21 1.46 -6.32
CA SER A 91 -5.23 2.90 -6.04
C SER A 91 -3.82 3.47 -6.06
N LEU A 92 -3.62 4.66 -6.61
CA LEU A 92 -2.32 5.34 -6.67
C LEU A 92 -1.18 4.47 -7.25
N ASP A 93 -1.46 3.68 -8.30
CA ASP A 93 -0.54 2.72 -8.95
C ASP A 93 -0.09 1.57 -8.03
N GLN A 94 -0.78 1.34 -6.93
CA GLN A 94 -0.56 0.22 -6.03
C GLN A 94 -1.80 -0.66 -5.98
N ALA A 95 -1.59 -1.97 -6.02
CA ALA A 95 -2.62 -2.96 -5.78
C ALA A 95 -2.44 -3.53 -4.37
N GLU A 96 -3.50 -3.50 -3.57
CA GLU A 96 -3.53 -4.06 -2.23
C GLU A 96 -4.57 -5.16 -2.15
N ASP A 97 -4.13 -6.33 -1.70
CA ASP A 97 -4.99 -7.49 -1.49
C ASP A 97 -5.39 -7.60 -0.02
N HIS A 98 -6.68 -7.63 0.24
CA HIS A 98 -7.26 -7.81 1.56
C HIS A 98 -8.02 -9.12 1.61
N LEU A 99 -7.62 -10.01 2.52
CA LEU A 99 -8.38 -11.21 2.81
C LEU A 99 -9.60 -10.83 3.64
N ILE A 100 -10.79 -11.13 3.13
CA ILE A 100 -12.07 -10.95 3.85
C ILE A 100 -12.58 -12.34 4.20
N VAL A 101 -12.76 -12.58 5.49
CA VAL A 101 -13.34 -13.80 6.03
C VAL A 101 -14.62 -13.44 6.76
N THR A 102 -15.74 -13.98 6.32
CA THR A 102 -17.04 -13.81 6.99
C THR A 102 -17.56 -15.15 7.43
N ALA A 103 -18.06 -15.21 8.65
CA ALA A 103 -18.62 -16.45 9.20
C ALA A 103 -19.85 -16.16 10.05
N LEU A 104 -20.76 -17.11 10.06
CA LEU A 104 -21.92 -17.10 10.94
C LEU A 104 -22.16 -18.49 11.54
N THR A 105 -22.85 -18.54 12.65
CA THR A 105 -23.32 -19.79 13.26
C THR A 105 -24.59 -20.29 12.59
N ASP A 106 -24.95 -21.53 12.85
CA ASP A 106 -26.24 -22.13 12.46
C ASP A 106 -27.47 -21.39 13.00
N GLN A 107 -27.29 -20.60 14.07
CA GLN A 107 -28.31 -19.73 14.64
C GLN A 107 -28.36 -18.34 13.96
N GLY A 108 -27.54 -18.11 12.95
CA GLY A 108 -27.49 -16.82 12.21
C GLY A 108 -26.70 -15.72 12.90
N HIS A 109 -25.95 -16.00 13.98
CA HIS A 109 -25.10 -15.02 14.64
C HIS A 109 -23.79 -14.87 13.85
N MET A 110 -23.48 -13.63 13.45
CA MET A 110 -22.22 -13.31 12.80
C MET A 110 -21.05 -13.45 13.78
N LEU A 111 -19.97 -14.04 13.31
CA LEU A 111 -18.70 -14.09 14.03
C LEU A 111 -17.87 -12.83 13.69
N GLU A 112 -17.12 -12.35 14.67
CA GLU A 112 -16.10 -11.33 14.42
C GLU A 112 -15.02 -11.89 13.48
N GLU A 113 -14.46 -11.06 12.62
CA GLU A 113 -13.46 -11.45 11.62
C GLU A 113 -12.26 -12.17 12.26
N GLU A 114 -11.77 -11.67 13.39
CA GLU A 114 -10.67 -12.32 14.11
C GLU A 114 -11.05 -13.75 14.55
N THR A 115 -12.25 -13.95 15.05
CA THR A 115 -12.75 -15.27 15.45
C THR A 115 -12.87 -16.20 14.26
N ALA A 116 -13.38 -15.71 13.12
CA ALA A 116 -13.49 -16.48 11.88
C ALA A 116 -12.12 -16.89 11.34
N VAL A 117 -11.14 -15.99 11.37
CA VAL A 117 -9.74 -16.29 10.99
C VAL A 117 -9.09 -17.28 11.94
N ARG A 118 -9.33 -17.15 13.26
CA ARG A 118 -8.83 -18.10 14.27
C ARG A 118 -9.39 -19.50 14.08
N LEU A 119 -10.65 -19.63 13.68
CA LEU A 119 -11.26 -20.93 13.36
C LEU A 119 -10.46 -21.67 12.26
N LEU A 120 -10.00 -20.94 11.23
CA LEU A 120 -9.20 -21.52 10.14
C LEU A 120 -7.79 -21.97 10.59
N SER A 121 -7.33 -21.62 11.79
CA SER A 121 -6.06 -22.09 12.34
C SER A 121 -6.16 -23.44 13.03
N ILE A 122 -7.37 -23.92 13.29
CA ILE A 122 -7.62 -25.21 13.94
C ILE A 122 -7.49 -26.34 12.90
N PRO A 123 -6.87 -27.46 13.24
CA PRO A 123 -6.86 -28.66 12.38
C PRO A 123 -8.28 -29.10 12.00
N ALA A 124 -8.50 -29.39 10.72
CA ALA A 124 -9.82 -29.77 10.23
C ALA A 124 -9.76 -30.95 9.27
N GLN A 125 -10.87 -31.68 9.20
CA GLN A 125 -11.08 -32.78 8.25
C GLN A 125 -12.31 -32.50 7.40
N VAL A 126 -12.23 -32.83 6.11
CA VAL A 126 -13.37 -32.78 5.21
C VAL A 126 -14.29 -33.97 5.58
N THR A 127 -15.52 -33.69 5.98
CA THR A 127 -16.54 -34.68 6.34
C THR A 127 -17.52 -34.92 5.21
N GLY A 128 -17.67 -33.96 4.31
CA GLY A 128 -18.58 -34.08 3.17
C GLY A 128 -18.51 -32.90 2.24
N TYR A 129 -19.44 -32.86 1.29
CA TYR A 129 -19.69 -31.73 0.44
C TYR A 129 -21.05 -31.12 0.76
N VAL A 130 -21.10 -29.81 0.69
CA VAL A 130 -22.31 -29.04 1.00
C VAL A 130 -23.44 -29.45 0.06
N SER A 131 -24.56 -29.88 0.63
CA SER A 131 -25.79 -30.26 -0.08
C SER A 131 -26.90 -29.20 0.05
N GLU A 132 -26.89 -28.41 1.11
CA GLU A 132 -27.88 -27.36 1.36
C GLU A 132 -27.38 -26.00 0.87
N PRO A 133 -28.28 -25.15 0.36
CA PRO A 133 -27.90 -23.82 -0.07
C PRO A 133 -27.43 -22.98 1.14
N PRO A 134 -26.23 -22.37 1.07
CA PRO A 134 -25.73 -21.52 2.13
C PRO A 134 -26.53 -20.20 2.23
N PRO A 135 -26.53 -19.54 3.39
CA PRO A 135 -27.18 -18.23 3.58
C PRO A 135 -26.33 -17.11 2.96
N MET A 136 -26.11 -17.18 1.63
CA MET A 136 -25.19 -16.28 0.89
C MET A 136 -25.51 -14.81 1.10
N ALA A 137 -26.79 -14.44 1.14
CA ALA A 137 -27.17 -13.02 1.26
C ALA A 137 -26.60 -12.37 2.54
N ILE A 138 -26.57 -13.06 3.66
CA ILE A 138 -26.05 -12.56 4.93
C ILE A 138 -24.53 -12.49 4.89
N LEU A 139 -23.87 -13.52 4.36
CA LEU A 139 -22.42 -13.57 4.24
C LEU A 139 -21.87 -12.50 3.27
N GLU A 140 -22.54 -12.32 2.14
CA GLU A 140 -22.18 -11.30 1.15
C GLU A 140 -22.42 -9.88 1.68
N ASP A 141 -23.48 -9.68 2.47
CA ASP A 141 -23.73 -8.36 3.07
C ASP A 141 -22.64 -8.00 4.08
N ALA A 142 -22.24 -8.94 4.93
CA ALA A 142 -21.13 -8.77 5.85
C ALA A 142 -19.79 -8.51 5.11
N ALA A 143 -19.55 -9.23 4.01
CA ALA A 143 -18.38 -9.00 3.17
C ALA A 143 -18.38 -7.58 2.56
N ARG A 144 -19.52 -7.12 2.04
CA ARG A 144 -19.68 -5.74 1.51
C ARG A 144 -19.44 -4.67 2.58
N GLN A 145 -19.92 -4.90 3.80
CA GLN A 145 -19.65 -3.99 4.92
C GLN A 145 -18.15 -3.89 5.20
N ARG A 146 -17.46 -5.03 5.24
CA ARG A 146 -16.01 -5.05 5.44
C ARG A 146 -15.24 -4.37 4.30
N GLN A 147 -15.64 -4.61 3.05
CA GLN A 147 -15.09 -3.90 1.88
C GLN A 147 -15.22 -2.39 2.03
N SER A 148 -16.40 -1.90 2.44
CA SER A 148 -16.62 -0.47 2.66
C SER A 148 -15.72 0.14 3.75
N VAL A 149 -15.43 -0.61 4.81
CA VAL A 149 -14.48 -0.17 5.86
C VAL A 149 -13.08 -0.04 5.27
N ILE A 150 -12.60 -1.07 4.56
CA ILE A 150 -11.27 -1.07 3.91
C ILE A 150 -11.15 0.10 2.93
N GLN A 151 -12.17 0.33 2.10
CA GLN A 151 -12.21 1.47 1.16
C GLN A 151 -12.06 2.82 1.87
N LYS A 152 -12.77 3.01 2.99
CA LYS A 152 -12.69 4.25 3.77
C LYS A 152 -11.28 4.43 4.38
N GLU A 153 -10.68 3.36 4.87
CA GLU A 153 -9.32 3.40 5.43
C GLU A 153 -8.29 3.78 4.36
N ILE A 154 -8.37 3.17 3.17
CA ILE A 154 -7.50 3.47 2.04
C ILE A 154 -7.71 4.91 1.56
N SER A 155 -8.97 5.35 1.42
CA SER A 155 -9.30 6.72 1.00
C SER A 155 -8.77 7.75 2.00
N ALA A 156 -8.90 7.51 3.29
CA ALA A 156 -8.38 8.40 4.33
C ALA A 156 -6.84 8.45 4.33
N ARG A 157 -6.18 7.32 4.09
CA ARG A 157 -4.72 7.26 3.94
C ARG A 157 -4.24 8.04 2.72
N ASN A 158 -4.93 7.87 1.59
CA ASN A 158 -4.60 8.57 0.34
C ASN A 158 -4.82 10.08 0.46
N ALA A 159 -5.87 10.51 1.17
CA ALA A 159 -6.11 11.92 1.46
C ALA A 159 -4.96 12.54 2.29
N ARG A 160 -4.52 11.87 3.35
CA ARG A 160 -3.37 12.33 4.15
C ARG A 160 -2.08 12.42 3.33
N PHE A 161 -1.86 11.47 2.44
CA PHE A 161 -0.70 11.52 1.54
C PHE A 161 -0.76 12.76 0.63
N PHE A 162 -1.93 13.06 0.06
CA PHE A 162 -2.14 14.24 -0.75
C PHE A 162 -1.89 15.54 0.03
N GLU A 163 -2.48 15.65 1.23
CA GLU A 163 -2.28 16.81 2.10
C GLU A 163 -0.79 17.04 2.40
N ALA A 164 -0.07 15.98 2.74
CA ALA A 164 1.36 16.06 3.04
C ALA A 164 2.21 16.49 1.82
N GLU A 165 1.88 16.03 0.61
CA GLU A 165 2.58 16.46 -0.61
C GLU A 165 2.24 17.91 -0.99
N ALA A 166 0.99 18.33 -0.80
CA ALA A 166 0.57 19.72 -1.00
C ALA A 166 1.28 20.68 -0.02
N GLU A 167 1.36 20.31 1.27
CA GLU A 167 2.08 21.10 2.28
C GLU A 167 3.58 21.24 1.96
N LYS A 168 4.22 20.18 1.47
CA LYS A 168 5.64 20.26 1.03
C LYS A 168 5.82 21.23 -0.13
N LEU A 169 4.90 21.21 -1.09
CA LEU A 169 4.94 22.08 -2.24
C LEU A 169 4.75 23.55 -1.82
N ASP A 170 3.79 23.81 -0.93
CA ASP A 170 3.54 25.14 -0.38
C ASP A 170 4.75 25.66 0.42
N GLY A 171 5.35 24.82 1.28
CA GLY A 171 6.57 25.17 2.02
C GLY A 171 7.74 25.50 1.10
N TRP A 172 7.97 24.72 0.05
CA TRP A 172 9.01 25.01 -0.94
C TRP A 172 8.75 26.33 -1.68
N ALA A 173 7.49 26.61 -2.03
CA ALA A 173 7.09 27.84 -2.66
C ALA A 173 7.36 29.08 -1.79
N ASP A 174 7.02 29.00 -0.51
CA ASP A 174 7.25 30.07 0.46
C ASP A 174 8.74 30.32 0.69
N ASP A 175 9.55 29.28 0.83
CA ASP A 175 11.00 29.40 0.99
C ASP A 175 11.65 30.06 -0.22
N LEU A 176 11.23 29.69 -1.44
CA LEU A 176 11.73 30.26 -2.69
C LEU A 176 11.36 31.75 -2.79
N LYS A 177 10.12 32.09 -2.48
CA LYS A 177 9.61 33.47 -2.46
C LYS A 177 10.39 34.32 -1.48
N VAL A 178 10.51 33.89 -0.23
CA VAL A 178 11.25 34.63 0.82
C VAL A 178 12.71 34.83 0.43
N GLY A 179 13.34 33.80 -0.16
CA GLY A 179 14.72 33.88 -0.65
C GLY A 179 14.87 34.96 -1.73
N LEU A 180 14.02 34.95 -2.76
CA LEU A 180 14.06 35.93 -3.86
C LEU A 180 13.71 37.35 -3.40
N GLU A 181 12.73 37.54 -2.53
CA GLU A 181 12.37 38.83 -1.95
C GLU A 181 13.52 39.43 -1.15
N ARG A 182 14.25 38.61 -0.39
CA ARG A 182 15.45 39.07 0.35
C ARG A 182 16.54 39.53 -0.61
N GLU A 183 16.86 38.76 -1.65
CA GLU A 183 17.85 39.13 -2.65
C GLU A 183 17.47 40.44 -3.37
N ILE A 184 16.21 40.65 -3.73
CA ILE A 184 15.70 41.86 -4.34
C ILE A 184 15.90 43.06 -3.39
N LYS A 185 15.60 42.89 -2.10
CA LYS A 185 15.78 43.95 -1.10
C LYS A 185 17.25 44.31 -0.89
N GLU A 186 18.14 43.32 -0.90
CA GLU A 186 19.59 43.55 -0.84
C GLU A 186 20.09 44.35 -2.07
N LEU A 187 19.63 43.98 -3.27
CA LEU A 187 19.95 44.75 -4.51
C LEU A 187 19.40 46.15 -4.48
N ASP A 188 18.18 46.37 -3.96
CA ASP A 188 17.63 47.73 -3.80
C ASP A 188 18.47 48.59 -2.85
N GLN A 189 19.02 48.01 -1.79
CA GLN A 189 19.94 48.69 -0.88
C GLN A 189 21.28 49.03 -1.57
N GLN A 190 21.86 48.05 -2.28
CA GLN A 190 23.10 48.29 -3.05
C GLN A 190 22.93 49.36 -4.11
N ILE A 191 21.80 49.40 -4.82
CA ILE A 191 21.47 50.45 -5.78
C ILE A 191 21.42 51.85 -5.09
N LYS A 192 20.79 51.91 -3.91
CA LYS A 192 20.71 53.14 -3.12
C LYS A 192 22.09 53.64 -2.68
N GLU A 193 22.96 52.75 -2.25
CA GLU A 193 24.33 53.06 -1.87
C GLU A 193 25.18 53.51 -3.08
N ALA A 194 25.09 52.76 -4.19
CA ALA A 194 25.79 53.14 -5.44
C ALA A 194 25.35 54.49 -5.98
N ARG A 195 24.07 54.83 -5.89
CA ARG A 195 23.56 56.18 -6.27
C ARG A 195 24.12 57.29 -5.39
N ARG A 196 24.20 57.06 -4.07
CA ARG A 196 24.81 58.01 -3.13
C ARG A 196 26.29 58.22 -3.44
N ALA A 197 27.04 57.14 -3.68
CA ALA A 197 28.44 57.18 -4.02
C ALA A 197 28.70 57.93 -5.35
N ALA A 198 27.91 57.64 -6.40
CA ALA A 198 28.00 58.31 -7.69
C ALA A 198 27.65 59.80 -7.61
N THR A 199 26.75 60.19 -6.70
CA THR A 199 26.42 61.60 -6.47
C THR A 199 27.55 62.38 -5.75
N ALA A 200 28.22 61.67 -4.80
CA ALA A 200 29.32 62.27 -4.03
C ALA A 200 30.68 62.22 -4.74
N ALA A 201 30.80 61.58 -5.89
CA ALA A 201 32.03 61.48 -6.66
C ALA A 201 32.50 62.81 -7.20
N PHE A 202 33.79 63.08 -7.12
CA PHE A 202 34.39 64.35 -7.53
C PHE A 202 34.82 64.39 -9.02
N THR A 203 35.22 63.23 -9.56
CA THR A 203 35.70 63.16 -10.96
C THR A 203 34.60 62.64 -11.90
N LEU A 204 34.71 62.97 -13.18
CA LEU A 204 33.80 62.51 -14.22
C LEU A 204 33.91 60.99 -14.42
N GLU A 205 35.13 60.50 -14.30
CA GLU A 205 35.40 59.02 -14.43
C GLU A 205 34.72 58.26 -13.37
N GLU A 206 34.78 58.68 -12.10
CA GLU A 206 34.09 58.04 -10.96
C GLU A 206 32.56 58.07 -11.11
N LYS A 207 32.01 59.20 -11.57
CA LYS A 207 30.57 59.32 -11.85
C LYS A 207 30.12 58.34 -12.93
N LEU A 208 30.91 58.23 -14.01
CA LEU A 208 30.60 57.29 -15.10
C LEU A 208 30.67 55.82 -14.64
N ALA A 209 31.69 55.48 -13.84
CA ALA A 209 31.81 54.13 -13.24
C ALA A 209 30.63 53.83 -12.32
N GLY A 210 30.22 54.77 -11.47
CA GLY A 210 29.05 54.64 -10.61
C GLY A 210 27.75 54.43 -11.39
N GLN A 211 27.54 55.17 -12.48
CA GLN A 211 26.38 55.00 -13.35
C GLN A 211 26.34 53.63 -14.03
N LYS A 212 27.49 53.07 -14.46
CA LYS A 212 27.60 51.73 -15.02
C LYS A 212 27.24 50.67 -13.96
N GLN A 213 27.74 50.82 -12.73
CA GLN A 213 27.46 49.92 -11.63
C GLN A 213 25.96 49.93 -11.29
N ILE A 214 25.32 51.11 -11.20
CA ILE A 214 23.88 51.21 -10.94
C ILE A 214 23.09 50.44 -12.00
N LYS A 215 23.44 50.63 -13.30
CA LYS A 215 22.76 49.95 -14.41
C LYS A 215 22.88 48.39 -14.29
N VAL A 216 24.03 47.89 -13.89
CA VAL A 216 24.24 46.45 -13.67
C VAL A 216 23.36 45.96 -12.53
N LEU A 217 23.35 46.61 -11.38
CA LEU A 217 22.54 46.26 -10.22
C LEU A 217 21.02 46.32 -10.53
N GLU A 218 20.57 47.34 -11.26
CA GLU A 218 19.19 47.46 -11.71
C GLU A 218 18.80 46.30 -12.65
N SER A 219 19.70 45.89 -13.55
CA SER A 219 19.49 44.71 -14.40
C SER A 219 19.36 43.43 -13.59
N GLN A 220 20.25 43.21 -12.61
CA GLN A 220 20.20 42.05 -11.71
C GLN A 220 18.90 42.01 -10.89
N ARG A 221 18.50 43.17 -10.33
CA ARG A 221 17.23 43.26 -9.60
C ARG A 221 16.03 42.93 -10.49
N ASN A 222 16.00 43.45 -11.72
CA ASN A 222 14.91 43.16 -12.66
C ASN A 222 14.88 41.70 -13.07
N GLN A 223 16.05 41.07 -13.19
CA GLN A 223 16.14 39.62 -13.44
C GLN A 223 15.57 38.81 -12.26
N LYS A 224 15.95 39.18 -11.01
CA LYS A 224 15.41 38.51 -9.81
C LYS A 224 13.90 38.67 -9.66
N ARG A 225 13.36 39.83 -10.01
CA ARG A 225 11.90 40.05 -10.05
C ARG A 225 11.21 39.12 -11.07
N ARG A 226 11.80 38.95 -12.27
CA ARG A 226 11.27 37.98 -13.24
C ARG A 226 11.32 36.58 -12.71
N SER A 227 12.44 36.15 -12.12
CA SER A 227 12.58 34.84 -11.50
C SER A 227 11.53 34.58 -10.40
N LEU A 228 11.09 35.63 -9.68
CA LEU A 228 10.02 35.51 -8.69
C LEU A 228 8.67 35.15 -9.33
N PHE A 229 8.33 35.82 -10.45
CA PHE A 229 7.10 35.50 -11.20
C PHE A 229 7.18 34.13 -11.85
N ASP A 230 8.31 33.80 -12.49
CA ASP A 230 8.54 32.47 -13.09
C ASP A 230 8.42 31.37 -12.05
N ALA A 231 8.91 31.60 -10.82
CA ALA A 231 8.81 30.65 -9.73
C ALA A 231 7.36 30.44 -9.25
N GLN A 232 6.56 31.51 -9.20
CA GLN A 232 5.13 31.40 -8.89
C GLN A 232 4.37 30.59 -9.94
N ASP A 233 4.63 30.87 -11.22
CA ASP A 233 4.02 30.12 -12.32
C ASP A 233 4.44 28.63 -12.31
N ASP A 234 5.68 28.33 -11.90
CA ASP A 234 6.16 26.96 -11.76
C ASP A 234 5.47 26.20 -10.62
N VAL A 235 5.27 26.87 -9.48
CA VAL A 235 4.53 26.30 -8.33
C VAL A 235 3.09 25.99 -8.72
N ASP A 236 2.41 26.94 -9.37
CA ASP A 236 1.03 26.75 -9.80
C ASP A 236 0.92 25.58 -10.78
N ARG A 237 1.85 25.45 -11.74
CA ARG A 237 1.92 24.30 -12.65
C ARG A 237 2.17 22.98 -11.94
N GLN A 238 3.04 22.95 -10.92
CA GLN A 238 3.30 21.73 -10.14
C GLN A 238 2.09 21.35 -9.29
N ARG A 239 1.35 22.33 -8.73
CA ARG A 239 0.11 22.11 -8.01
C ARG A 239 -0.98 21.51 -8.92
N GLU A 240 -1.17 22.08 -10.11
CA GLU A 240 -2.10 21.56 -11.10
C GLU A 240 -1.71 20.14 -11.55
N ALA A 241 -0.43 19.87 -11.78
CA ALA A 241 0.08 18.57 -12.13
C ALA A 241 -0.15 17.53 -11.02
N LEU A 242 0.05 17.92 -9.75
CA LEU A 242 -0.22 17.07 -8.58
C LEU A 242 -1.72 16.73 -8.50
N ILE A 243 -2.59 17.71 -8.66
CA ILE A 243 -4.04 17.52 -8.67
C ILE A 243 -4.43 16.56 -9.81
N ALA A 244 -3.98 16.82 -11.03
CA ALA A 244 -4.30 16.00 -12.19
C ALA A 244 -3.79 14.55 -12.04
N GLN A 245 -2.60 14.37 -11.47
CA GLN A 245 -2.03 13.05 -11.17
C GLN A 245 -2.91 12.29 -10.18
N ILE A 246 -3.39 12.95 -9.15
CA ILE A 246 -4.24 12.35 -8.12
C ILE A 246 -5.63 12.06 -8.67
N GLU A 247 -6.24 12.98 -9.40
CA GLU A 247 -7.53 12.74 -10.08
C GLU A 247 -7.48 11.55 -11.03
N GLY A 248 -6.38 11.40 -11.77
CA GLY A 248 -6.15 10.24 -12.64
C GLY A 248 -6.02 8.92 -11.88
N LYS A 249 -5.45 8.98 -10.67
CA LYS A 249 -5.19 7.81 -9.79
C LYS A 249 -6.31 7.53 -8.79
N LEU A 250 -7.26 8.45 -8.59
CA LEU A 250 -8.43 8.25 -7.73
C LEU A 250 -9.45 7.25 -8.30
N ARG A 251 -9.31 6.82 -9.55
CA ARG A 251 -10.10 5.74 -10.12
C ARG A 251 -9.67 4.42 -9.48
N GLN A 252 -10.27 4.14 -8.34
CA GLN A 252 -10.12 2.84 -7.69
C GLN A 252 -10.73 1.76 -8.58
N ARG A 253 -9.95 0.75 -8.91
CA ARG A 253 -10.46 -0.50 -9.44
C ARG A 253 -10.60 -1.49 -8.31
N GLU A 254 -11.77 -2.08 -8.22
CA GLU A 254 -12.08 -3.05 -7.18
C GLU A 254 -12.38 -4.38 -7.83
N THR A 255 -11.79 -5.41 -7.30
CA THR A 255 -12.10 -6.79 -7.69
C THR A 255 -12.28 -7.65 -6.45
N VAL A 256 -13.22 -8.57 -6.53
CA VAL A 256 -13.46 -9.58 -5.48
C VAL A 256 -13.26 -10.95 -6.08
N LEU A 257 -12.30 -11.69 -5.55
CA LEU A 257 -12.05 -13.07 -5.93
C LEU A 257 -12.53 -13.99 -4.79
N PRO A 258 -13.63 -14.73 -4.98
CA PRO A 258 -14.03 -15.75 -4.04
C PRO A 258 -12.97 -16.85 -3.95
N LEU A 259 -12.61 -17.27 -2.73
CA LEU A 259 -11.64 -18.34 -2.52
C LEU A 259 -12.33 -19.65 -2.21
N PHE A 260 -13.17 -19.68 -1.18
CA PHE A 260 -13.91 -20.86 -0.78
C PHE A 260 -15.14 -20.53 0.09
N LEU A 261 -16.03 -21.51 0.13
CA LEU A 261 -17.18 -21.57 1.02
C LEU A 261 -17.13 -22.89 1.77
N ILE A 262 -17.31 -22.85 3.07
CA ILE A 262 -17.38 -24.05 3.91
C ILE A 262 -18.58 -24.01 4.85
N CYS A 263 -19.16 -25.20 5.10
CA CYS A 263 -19.96 -25.45 6.27
C CYS A 263 -19.03 -25.99 7.37
N TRP A 264 -18.93 -25.28 8.48
CA TRP A 264 -18.00 -25.65 9.55
C TRP A 264 -18.70 -26.21 10.77
N SER A 265 -18.05 -27.12 11.48
CA SER A 265 -18.39 -27.54 12.83
C SER A 265 -17.12 -27.56 13.68
N LEU A 266 -17.21 -27.16 14.96
CA LEU A 266 -16.10 -27.18 15.89
C LEU A 266 -16.36 -28.26 16.95
N LYS A 267 -15.49 -29.26 16.98
CA LYS A 267 -15.53 -30.38 17.94
C LYS A 267 -14.51 -30.12 19.05
N SER A 268 -14.84 -30.66 20.23
CA SER A 268 -13.92 -30.67 21.39
C SER A 268 -12.83 -31.68 21.23
#